data_1d73f490b22e6e333cb8f365c1e2cf5a
#
_entry.id   1d73f490b22e6e333cb8f365c1e2cf5a
#
_cell.length_a   1.000
_cell.length_b   1.000
_cell.length_c   1.000
_cell.angle_alpha   90.00
_cell.angle_beta   90.00
_cell.angle_gamma   90.00
#
_symmetry.space_group_name_H-M   'P 1'
#
loop_
_entity.id
_entity.type
_entity.pdbx_description
1 polymer ?
#
loop_
_entity_poly.entity_id
_entity_poly.type
_entity_poly.pdbx_seq_one_letter_code
_entity_poly.pdbx_strand_id
1 'polypeptide(L)'
;GAIALSGVQRAQGNVRVSAQRVTANTSQTQAESVELNASAGNVETRNARVVAKRITVSSTADVINDGGHLSGETLAIRANRLSNRGGTLAQQGEQALTLAHQGGIDNTQGRILTQGQRLSLSGSQLLNQQGEIRGTEIDINTPSSLLDNRLGVIAASRRIGLISQGLNNDSGLIQAGESLTLALQGGRLTNRGNAASGGILSEGRLTLSSGNLDNHQGIIAARQ
;
A
#
# COMPACT_ATOMS: atom_id res chain seq x y z
N GLY A 1 5.75 -11.77 27.01
CA GLY A 1 6.26 -12.87 26.21
C GLY A 1 5.87 -12.77 24.76
N ALA A 2 6.33 -13.67 23.91
CA ALA A 2 5.95 -13.79 22.52
C ALA A 2 4.92 -14.91 22.32
N ILE A 3 4.02 -14.74 21.35
CA ILE A 3 3.09 -15.78 20.91
C ILE A 3 3.37 -16.08 19.43
N ALA A 4 3.45 -17.37 19.09
CA ALA A 4 3.53 -17.85 17.73
C ALA A 4 2.25 -18.63 17.39
N LEU A 5 1.57 -18.21 16.32
CA LEU A 5 0.50 -18.96 15.68
C LEU A 5 1.10 -19.79 14.55
N SER A 6 0.78 -21.07 14.52
CA SER A 6 1.18 -21.99 13.45
C SER A 6 -0.01 -22.86 13.02
N GLY A 7 0.07 -23.40 11.81
CA GLY A 7 -0.99 -24.25 11.27
C GLY A 7 -2.27 -23.50 10.94
N VAL A 8 -3.42 -24.14 11.18
CA VAL A 8 -4.73 -23.64 10.73
C VAL A 8 -5.59 -23.26 11.93
N GLN A 9 -6.05 -22.01 11.95
CA GLN A 9 -7.04 -21.51 12.91
C GLN A 9 -8.36 -21.24 12.16
N ARG A 10 -9.44 -21.88 12.61
CA ARG A 10 -10.79 -21.63 12.10
C ARG A 10 -11.73 -21.36 13.26
N ALA A 11 -12.40 -20.21 13.21
CA ALA A 11 -13.40 -19.82 14.20
C ALA A 11 -14.63 -19.24 13.50
N GLN A 12 -15.82 -19.55 14.01
CA GLN A 12 -17.05 -18.90 13.58
C GLN A 12 -17.13 -17.44 14.10
N GLY A 13 -16.46 -17.15 15.20
CA GLY A 13 -16.39 -15.84 15.82
C GLY A 13 -15.01 -15.19 15.63
N ASN A 14 -14.40 -14.81 16.74
CA ASN A 14 -13.19 -13.99 16.77
C ASN A 14 -11.94 -14.83 17.06
N VAL A 15 -10.83 -14.50 16.40
CA VAL A 15 -9.49 -14.92 16.77
C VAL A 15 -8.76 -13.67 17.29
N ARG A 16 -8.38 -13.68 18.56
CA ARG A 16 -7.64 -12.58 19.19
C ARG A 16 -6.33 -13.09 19.78
N VAL A 17 -5.23 -12.44 19.42
CA VAL A 17 -3.89 -12.73 19.94
C VAL A 17 -3.26 -11.44 20.40
N SER A 18 -2.87 -11.39 21.68
CA SER A 18 -2.19 -10.23 22.26
C SER A 18 -0.97 -10.70 23.05
N ALA A 19 0.19 -10.14 22.71
CA ALA A 19 1.47 -10.50 23.33
C ALA A 19 2.46 -9.33 23.22
N GLN A 20 3.66 -9.46 23.75
CA GLN A 20 4.73 -8.49 23.49
C GLN A 20 5.18 -8.54 22.02
N ARG A 21 5.21 -9.74 21.43
CA ARG A 21 5.46 -9.98 20.00
C ARG A 21 4.51 -11.05 19.50
N VAL A 22 4.00 -10.89 18.29
CA VAL A 22 3.11 -11.87 17.65
C VAL A 22 3.74 -12.34 16.34
N THR A 23 3.87 -13.64 16.18
CA THR A 23 4.36 -14.27 14.95
C THR A 23 3.29 -15.23 14.45
N ALA A 24 2.72 -14.94 13.28
CA ALA A 24 1.72 -15.78 12.62
C ALA A 24 2.22 -16.27 11.24
N ASN A 25 3.54 -16.43 11.12
CA ASN A 25 4.18 -16.80 9.86
C ASN A 25 3.70 -18.16 9.37
N THR A 26 3.43 -18.27 8.05
CA THR A 26 2.96 -19.49 7.38
C THR A 26 1.63 -20.05 7.92
N SER A 27 0.95 -19.34 8.83
CA SER A 27 -0.35 -19.75 9.37
C SER A 27 -1.49 -19.51 8.38
N GLN A 28 -2.61 -20.23 8.59
CA GLN A 28 -3.86 -20.00 7.88
C GLN A 28 -4.94 -19.69 8.92
N THR A 29 -5.47 -18.47 8.90
CA THR A 29 -6.49 -18.02 9.85
C THR A 29 -7.75 -17.62 9.10
N GLN A 30 -8.89 -18.21 9.47
CA GLN A 30 -10.21 -17.84 8.97
C GLN A 30 -11.17 -17.65 10.14
N ALA A 31 -11.80 -16.47 10.21
CA ALA A 31 -12.69 -16.10 11.30
C ALA A 31 -13.67 -15.00 10.88
N GLU A 32 -14.61 -14.63 11.74
CA GLU A 32 -15.40 -13.42 11.54
C GLU A 32 -14.54 -12.17 11.77
N SER A 33 -13.74 -12.16 12.84
CA SER A 33 -12.72 -11.14 13.03
C SER A 33 -11.40 -11.73 13.50
N VAL A 34 -10.30 -11.09 13.07
CA VAL A 34 -8.94 -11.42 13.49
C VAL A 34 -8.30 -10.17 14.07
N GLU A 35 -7.81 -10.30 15.29
CA GLU A 35 -7.04 -9.24 15.97
C GLU A 35 -5.68 -9.79 16.39
N LEU A 36 -4.62 -9.21 15.86
CA LEU A 36 -3.23 -9.49 16.22
C LEU A 36 -2.61 -8.24 16.83
N ASN A 37 -2.21 -8.29 18.09
CA ASN A 37 -1.69 -7.15 18.81
C ASN A 37 -0.35 -7.44 19.48
N ALA A 38 0.70 -6.70 19.11
CA ALA A 38 2.02 -6.74 19.72
C ALA A 38 2.29 -5.45 20.52
N SER A 39 2.45 -5.57 21.83
CA SER A 39 2.61 -4.42 22.75
C SER A 39 4.05 -3.92 22.87
N ALA A 40 5.07 -4.68 22.43
CA ALA A 40 6.48 -4.31 22.59
C ALA A 40 7.37 -4.75 21.41
N GLY A 41 6.82 -5.19 20.30
CA GLY A 41 7.58 -5.66 19.15
C GLY A 41 6.72 -5.84 17.92
N ASN A 42 7.20 -6.59 16.96
CA ASN A 42 6.55 -6.76 15.67
C ASN A 42 5.32 -7.67 15.73
N VAL A 43 4.40 -7.43 14.79
CA VAL A 43 3.48 -8.45 14.29
C VAL A 43 4.00 -8.95 12.95
N GLU A 44 4.21 -10.25 12.83
CA GLU A 44 4.70 -10.89 11.61
C GLU A 44 3.65 -11.85 11.07
N THR A 45 3.27 -11.66 9.79
CA THR A 45 2.33 -12.50 9.03
C THR A 45 2.98 -12.98 7.72
N ARG A 46 4.29 -13.28 7.76
CA ARG A 46 5.03 -13.70 6.56
C ARG A 46 4.47 -14.99 6.00
N ASN A 47 4.17 -14.98 4.70
CA ASN A 47 3.59 -16.14 4.00
C ASN A 47 2.32 -16.71 4.67
N ALA A 48 1.69 -15.93 5.55
CA ALA A 48 0.44 -16.31 6.20
C ALA A 48 -0.76 -16.00 5.29
N ARG A 49 -1.87 -16.69 5.53
CA ARG A 49 -3.16 -16.37 4.93
C ARG A 49 -4.17 -16.06 6.01
N VAL A 50 -4.60 -14.82 6.10
CA VAL A 50 -5.61 -14.36 7.04
C VAL A 50 -6.83 -13.86 6.28
N VAL A 51 -7.97 -14.47 6.48
CA VAL A 51 -9.24 -14.08 5.86
C VAL A 51 -10.30 -13.90 6.94
N ALA A 52 -10.89 -12.72 7.02
CA ALA A 52 -11.94 -12.41 7.97
C ALA A 52 -12.79 -11.22 7.48
N LYS A 53 -13.97 -10.99 8.07
CA LYS A 53 -14.70 -9.75 7.79
C LYS A 53 -13.92 -8.54 8.31
N ARG A 54 -13.39 -8.62 9.54
CA ARG A 54 -12.54 -7.58 10.11
C ARG A 54 -11.16 -8.13 10.45
N ILE A 55 -10.14 -7.41 10.02
CA ILE A 55 -8.75 -7.70 10.38
C ILE A 55 -8.17 -6.45 11.02
N THR A 56 -7.71 -6.59 12.26
CA THR A 56 -6.98 -5.56 12.99
C THR A 56 -5.61 -6.09 13.34
N VAL A 57 -4.58 -5.39 12.90
CA VAL A 57 -3.18 -5.71 13.21
C VAL A 57 -2.56 -4.48 13.85
N SER A 58 -2.08 -4.60 15.06
CA SER A 58 -1.47 -3.50 15.80
C SER A 58 -0.11 -3.89 16.35
N SER A 59 0.87 -3.04 16.13
CA SER A 59 2.23 -3.19 16.64
C SER A 59 2.77 -1.85 17.11
N THR A 60 3.49 -1.83 18.21
CA THR A 60 4.27 -0.65 18.63
C THR A 60 5.57 -0.48 17.82
N ALA A 61 6.00 -1.52 17.12
CA ALA A 61 7.12 -1.52 16.18
C ALA A 61 6.57 -1.71 14.75
N ASP A 62 6.95 -2.77 14.06
CA ASP A 62 6.60 -2.98 12.67
C ASP A 62 5.54 -4.07 12.46
N VAL A 63 4.73 -3.91 11.42
CA VAL A 63 3.93 -4.98 10.84
C VAL A 63 4.64 -5.49 9.59
N ILE A 64 4.87 -6.80 9.53
CA ILE A 64 5.61 -7.46 8.46
C ILE A 64 4.74 -8.52 7.82
N ASN A 65 4.20 -8.20 6.63
CA ASN A 65 3.32 -9.06 5.85
C ASN A 65 4.01 -9.57 4.57
N ASP A 66 5.33 -9.79 4.63
CA ASP A 66 6.09 -10.21 3.44
C ASP A 66 5.61 -11.58 2.93
N GLY A 67 5.18 -11.64 1.66
CA GLY A 67 4.55 -12.82 1.06
C GLY A 67 3.21 -13.22 1.68
N GLY A 68 2.74 -12.51 2.71
CA GLY A 68 1.49 -12.81 3.41
C GLY A 68 0.25 -12.28 2.67
N HIS A 69 -0.91 -12.79 3.04
CA HIS A 69 -2.19 -12.40 2.46
C HIS A 69 -3.20 -12.06 3.55
N LEU A 70 -3.49 -10.78 3.71
CA LEU A 70 -4.54 -10.28 4.59
C LEU A 70 -5.72 -9.80 3.75
N SER A 71 -6.88 -10.43 3.88
CA SER A 71 -8.07 -10.11 3.08
C SER A 71 -9.33 -10.05 3.95
N GLY A 72 -10.03 -8.92 3.89
CA GLY A 72 -11.25 -8.70 4.67
C GLY A 72 -12.15 -7.62 4.11
N GLU A 73 -13.35 -7.49 4.67
CA GLU A 73 -14.23 -6.36 4.39
C GLU A 73 -13.61 -5.07 4.92
N THR A 74 -12.96 -5.14 6.10
CA THR A 74 -12.21 -4.01 6.67
C THR A 74 -10.82 -4.45 7.14
N LEU A 75 -9.83 -3.62 6.84
CA LEU A 75 -8.46 -3.75 7.31
C LEU A 75 -8.10 -2.54 8.18
N ALA A 76 -7.55 -2.77 9.36
CA ALA A 76 -6.96 -1.74 10.20
C ALA A 76 -5.55 -2.19 10.59
N ILE A 77 -4.53 -1.49 10.09
CA ILE A 77 -3.13 -1.80 10.37
C ILE A 77 -2.49 -0.58 11.03
N ARG A 78 -1.97 -0.77 12.23
CA ARG A 78 -1.27 0.26 13.01
C ARG A 78 0.13 -0.23 13.35
N ALA A 79 1.13 0.51 12.91
CA ALA A 79 2.53 0.20 13.15
C ALA A 79 3.40 1.45 12.96
N ASN A 80 4.64 1.41 13.40
CA ASN A 80 5.62 2.40 13.00
C ASN A 80 5.94 2.27 11.51
N ARG A 81 6.20 1.05 11.02
CA ARG A 81 6.47 0.73 9.62
C ARG A 81 5.62 -0.44 9.16
N LEU A 82 5.21 -0.42 7.88
CA LEU A 82 4.54 -1.53 7.21
C LEU A 82 5.44 -2.10 6.12
N SER A 83 5.78 -3.38 6.22
CA SER A 83 6.40 -4.15 5.15
C SER A 83 5.37 -5.10 4.54
N ASN A 84 5.13 -4.97 3.23
CA ASN A 84 4.22 -5.80 2.45
C ASN A 84 4.92 -6.34 1.18
N ARG A 85 6.18 -6.70 1.30
CA ARG A 85 7.00 -7.15 0.18
C ARG A 85 6.50 -8.48 -0.37
N GLY A 86 6.10 -8.51 -1.64
CA GLY A 86 5.47 -9.70 -2.25
C GLY A 86 4.15 -10.12 -1.57
N GLY A 87 3.67 -9.37 -0.59
CA GLY A 87 2.45 -9.65 0.15
C GLY A 87 1.22 -9.00 -0.46
N THR A 88 0.05 -9.34 0.07
CA THR A 88 -1.23 -8.77 -0.37
C THR A 88 -2.01 -8.24 0.83
N LEU A 89 -2.44 -7.00 0.73
CA LEU A 89 -3.44 -6.38 1.58
C LEU A 89 -4.68 -6.09 0.72
N ALA A 90 -5.80 -6.73 1.01
CA ALA A 90 -7.02 -6.60 0.22
C ALA A 90 -8.22 -6.24 1.09
N GLN A 91 -8.77 -5.04 0.91
CA GLN A 91 -10.02 -4.62 1.53
C GLN A 91 -11.16 -4.66 0.51
N GLN A 92 -12.22 -5.40 0.83
CA GLN A 92 -13.36 -5.63 -0.07
C GLN A 92 -14.56 -4.74 0.28
N GLY A 93 -14.64 -4.20 1.49
CA GLY A 93 -15.73 -3.32 1.91
C GLY A 93 -15.54 -1.88 1.44
N GLU A 94 -16.62 -1.11 1.48
CA GLU A 94 -16.69 0.27 0.97
C GLU A 94 -16.02 1.32 1.88
N GLN A 95 -15.61 0.92 3.09
CA GLN A 95 -14.96 1.83 4.03
C GLN A 95 -13.62 2.33 3.48
N ALA A 96 -13.24 3.55 3.88
CA ALA A 96 -11.91 4.06 3.55
C ALA A 96 -10.82 3.19 4.19
N LEU A 97 -9.73 2.94 3.45
CA LEU A 97 -8.53 2.29 3.97
C LEU A 97 -7.44 3.34 4.19
N THR A 98 -6.98 3.46 5.42
CA THR A 98 -5.87 4.37 5.76
C THR A 98 -4.69 3.57 6.28
N LEU A 99 -3.55 3.71 5.61
CA LEU A 99 -2.26 3.16 6.01
C LEU A 99 -1.30 4.33 6.27
N ALA A 100 -1.21 4.74 7.53
CA ALA A 100 -0.40 5.86 7.98
C ALA A 100 0.72 5.33 8.89
N HIS A 101 1.96 5.31 8.39
CA HIS A 101 3.09 4.69 9.06
C HIS A 101 4.30 5.63 9.06
N GLN A 102 4.70 6.15 10.21
CA GLN A 102 5.80 7.11 10.33
C GLN A 102 7.11 6.61 9.72
N GLY A 103 7.44 5.34 9.92
CA GLY A 103 8.61 4.67 9.33
C GLY A 103 8.43 4.27 7.87
N GLY A 104 7.28 4.58 7.26
CA GLY A 104 7.00 4.34 5.85
C GLY A 104 6.36 3.00 5.52
N ILE A 105 6.09 2.83 4.23
CA ILE A 105 5.44 1.65 3.63
C ILE A 105 6.35 1.07 2.56
N ASP A 106 6.65 -0.22 2.65
CA ASP A 106 7.36 -0.98 1.63
C ASP A 106 6.40 -1.99 0.99
N ASN A 107 5.93 -1.68 -0.22
CA ASN A 107 5.07 -2.52 -1.05
C ASN A 107 5.83 -3.09 -2.26
N THR A 108 7.14 -3.28 -2.14
CA THR A 108 7.95 -3.85 -3.24
C THR A 108 7.42 -5.23 -3.64
N GLN A 109 7.05 -5.42 -4.91
CA GLN A 109 6.42 -6.63 -5.44
C GLN A 109 5.10 -7.01 -4.73
N GLY A 110 4.61 -6.16 -3.82
CA GLY A 110 3.39 -6.40 -3.06
C GLY A 110 2.14 -5.80 -3.72
N ARG A 111 1.00 -6.08 -3.12
CA ARG A 111 -0.29 -5.58 -3.60
C ARG A 111 -1.06 -4.93 -2.46
N ILE A 112 -1.56 -3.72 -2.67
CA ILE A 112 -2.49 -3.00 -1.80
C ILE A 112 -3.73 -2.70 -2.63
N LEU A 113 -4.82 -3.38 -2.34
CA LEU A 113 -6.04 -3.36 -3.12
C LEU A 113 -7.23 -2.98 -2.23
N THR A 114 -8.03 -2.01 -2.66
CA THR A 114 -9.27 -1.69 -1.95
C THR A 114 -10.42 -1.41 -2.92
N GLN A 115 -11.59 -1.88 -2.57
CA GLN A 115 -12.88 -1.50 -3.18
C GLN A 115 -13.52 -0.30 -2.47
N GLY A 116 -12.95 0.14 -1.36
CA GLY A 116 -13.40 1.30 -0.60
C GLY A 116 -13.30 2.61 -1.40
N GLN A 117 -14.06 3.60 -0.96
CA GLN A 117 -14.13 4.89 -1.66
C GLN A 117 -12.79 5.61 -1.69
N ARG A 118 -11.95 5.45 -0.66
CA ARG A 118 -10.66 6.13 -0.55
C ARG A 118 -9.60 5.21 0.04
N LEU A 119 -8.41 5.26 -0.56
CA LEU A 119 -7.17 4.71 -0.05
C LEU A 119 -6.23 5.87 0.29
N SER A 120 -5.84 5.98 1.55
CA SER A 120 -4.88 6.99 2.00
C SER A 120 -3.59 6.31 2.48
N LEU A 121 -2.47 6.66 1.86
CA LEU A 121 -1.14 6.15 2.19
C LEU A 121 -0.26 7.30 2.65
N SER A 122 0.31 7.22 3.84
CA SER A 122 1.21 8.27 4.34
C SER A 122 2.34 7.73 5.20
N GLY A 123 3.45 8.45 5.21
CA GLY A 123 4.62 8.10 5.99
C GLY A 123 5.90 8.76 5.51
N SER A 124 7.02 8.33 6.08
CA SER A 124 8.34 8.86 5.69
C SER A 124 8.72 8.49 4.26
N GLN A 125 8.24 7.34 3.76
CA GLN A 125 8.50 6.88 2.38
C GLN A 125 7.41 5.91 1.91
N LEU A 126 7.28 5.78 0.58
CA LEU A 126 6.53 4.72 -0.09
C LEU A 126 7.40 4.09 -1.18
N LEU A 127 7.68 2.80 -1.03
CA LEU A 127 8.34 1.97 -2.03
C LEU A 127 7.28 1.08 -2.67
N ASN A 128 7.12 1.18 -4.00
CA ASN A 128 6.18 0.39 -4.80
C ASN A 128 6.86 -0.22 -6.03
N GLN A 129 8.15 -0.56 -5.92
CA GLN A 129 8.88 -1.19 -7.03
C GLN A 129 8.25 -2.52 -7.40
N GLN A 130 7.85 -2.69 -8.68
CA GLN A 130 7.14 -3.88 -9.16
C GLN A 130 5.86 -4.21 -8.36
N GLY A 131 5.41 -3.29 -7.49
CA GLY A 131 4.22 -3.44 -6.67
C GLY A 131 2.96 -2.91 -7.36
N GLU A 132 1.83 -3.20 -6.77
CA GLU A 132 0.53 -2.79 -7.27
C GLU A 132 -0.29 -2.11 -6.17
N ILE A 133 -0.78 -0.90 -6.43
CA ILE A 133 -1.69 -0.15 -5.58
C ILE A 133 -2.93 0.20 -6.40
N ARG A 134 -4.11 -0.29 -5.98
CA ARG A 134 -5.38 0.00 -6.68
C ARG A 134 -6.49 0.40 -5.73
N GLY A 135 -7.32 1.35 -6.19
CA GLY A 135 -8.47 1.84 -5.44
C GLY A 135 -9.40 2.72 -6.28
N THR A 136 -10.40 3.29 -5.64
CA THR A 136 -11.32 4.26 -6.27
C THR A 136 -10.70 5.65 -6.27
N GLU A 137 -10.38 6.18 -5.11
CA GLU A 137 -9.59 7.40 -4.92
C GLU A 137 -8.33 7.05 -4.13
N ILE A 138 -7.18 7.54 -4.55
CA ILE A 138 -5.90 7.26 -3.89
C ILE A 138 -5.24 8.59 -3.52
N ASP A 139 -4.97 8.76 -2.23
CA ASP A 139 -4.19 9.87 -1.71
C ASP A 139 -2.87 9.35 -1.13
N ILE A 140 -1.75 9.84 -1.65
CA ILE A 140 -0.39 9.49 -1.20
C ILE A 140 0.28 10.75 -0.65
N ASN A 141 0.79 10.66 0.58
CA ASN A 141 1.46 11.78 1.24
C ASN A 141 2.78 11.33 1.89
N THR A 142 3.88 11.52 1.16
CA THR A 142 5.25 11.22 1.60
C THR A 142 6.16 12.43 1.34
N PRO A 143 5.88 13.59 1.97
CA PRO A 143 6.44 14.88 1.56
C PRO A 143 7.95 14.99 1.73
N SER A 144 8.56 14.13 2.52
CA SER A 144 9.99 14.19 2.86
C SER A 144 10.86 13.19 2.10
N SER A 145 10.30 12.44 1.14
CA SER A 145 11.04 11.39 0.43
C SER A 145 10.67 11.27 -1.04
N LEU A 146 11.55 10.60 -1.77
CA LEU A 146 11.28 10.14 -3.13
C LEU A 146 10.29 8.96 -3.09
N LEU A 147 9.19 9.04 -3.81
CA LEU A 147 8.33 7.90 -4.08
C LEU A 147 8.95 7.06 -5.20
N ASP A 148 9.09 5.76 -4.96
CA ASP A 148 9.65 4.82 -5.93
C ASP A 148 8.57 3.90 -6.48
N ASN A 149 8.14 4.14 -7.73
CA ASN A 149 7.17 3.35 -8.47
C ASN A 149 7.78 2.67 -9.71
N ARG A 150 9.07 2.39 -9.68
CA ARG A 150 9.73 1.71 -10.82
C ARG A 150 9.09 0.35 -11.10
N LEU A 151 8.69 0.12 -12.37
CA LEU A 151 8.01 -1.11 -12.78
C LEU A 151 6.71 -1.38 -12.01
N GLY A 152 6.27 -0.45 -11.16
CA GLY A 152 5.09 -0.58 -10.32
C GLY A 152 3.84 0.03 -10.96
N VAL A 153 2.71 -0.24 -10.35
CA VAL A 153 1.39 0.26 -10.78
C VAL A 153 0.71 0.99 -9.62
N ILE A 154 0.28 2.21 -9.86
CA ILE A 154 -0.64 2.97 -9.00
C ILE A 154 -1.83 3.36 -9.86
N ALA A 155 -2.99 2.78 -9.62
CA ALA A 155 -4.16 2.99 -10.47
C ALA A 155 -5.43 3.26 -9.65
N ALA A 156 -6.11 4.35 -9.96
CA ALA A 156 -7.39 4.70 -9.39
C ALA A 156 -8.47 4.78 -10.47
N SER A 157 -9.67 4.28 -10.18
CA SER A 157 -10.79 4.41 -11.10
C SER A 157 -11.28 5.86 -11.21
N ARG A 158 -11.02 6.69 -10.21
CA ARG A 158 -11.40 8.11 -10.21
C ARG A 158 -10.20 9.03 -10.09
N ARG A 159 -9.63 9.19 -8.90
CA ARG A 159 -8.68 10.26 -8.61
C ARG A 159 -7.43 9.77 -7.91
N ILE A 160 -6.29 10.35 -8.29
CA ILE A 160 -5.03 10.23 -7.55
C ILE A 160 -4.55 11.62 -7.15
N GLY A 161 -4.30 11.80 -5.85
CA GLY A 161 -3.53 12.91 -5.28
C GLY A 161 -2.21 12.38 -4.71
N LEU A 162 -1.08 12.91 -5.19
CA LEU A 162 0.24 12.45 -4.76
C LEU A 162 1.08 13.66 -4.35
N ILE A 163 1.57 13.63 -3.11
CA ILE A 163 2.53 14.60 -2.58
C ILE A 163 3.77 13.82 -2.15
N SER A 164 4.92 14.18 -2.72
CA SER A 164 6.23 13.62 -2.36
C SER A 164 7.35 14.63 -2.66
N GLN A 165 8.55 14.37 -2.19
CA GLN A 165 9.70 15.22 -2.52
C GLN A 165 10.25 14.93 -3.93
N GLY A 166 9.83 13.86 -4.55
CA GLY A 166 10.17 13.46 -5.90
C GLY A 166 9.49 12.14 -6.27
N LEU A 167 9.59 11.75 -7.54
CA LEU A 167 8.96 10.53 -8.05
C LEU A 167 9.88 9.85 -9.06
N ASN A 168 10.12 8.56 -8.84
CA ASN A 168 10.68 7.69 -9.85
C ASN A 168 9.59 6.73 -10.35
N ASN A 169 9.15 6.96 -11.61
CA ASN A 169 8.15 6.14 -12.31
C ASN A 169 8.75 5.45 -13.55
N ASP A 170 10.05 5.18 -13.55
CA ASP A 170 10.69 4.52 -14.69
C ASP A 170 10.08 3.16 -14.97
N SER A 171 9.59 2.93 -16.20
CA SER A 171 8.85 1.74 -16.62
C SER A 171 7.59 1.43 -15.76
N GLY A 172 7.13 2.39 -14.96
CA GLY A 172 5.95 2.27 -14.12
C GLY A 172 4.70 2.88 -14.73
N LEU A 173 3.55 2.64 -14.10
CA LEU A 173 2.25 3.21 -14.44
C LEU A 173 1.65 3.96 -13.26
N ILE A 174 1.22 5.20 -13.49
CA ILE A 174 0.32 5.94 -12.61
C ILE A 174 -0.87 6.37 -13.45
N GLN A 175 -2.06 5.87 -13.12
CA GLN A 175 -3.25 6.11 -13.93
C GLN A 175 -4.48 6.48 -13.09
N ALA A 176 -5.17 7.54 -13.48
CA ALA A 176 -6.44 7.95 -12.88
C ALA A 176 -7.54 8.07 -13.94
N GLY A 177 -8.76 7.63 -13.60
CA GLY A 177 -9.90 7.68 -14.51
C GLY A 177 -10.55 9.07 -14.64
N GLU A 178 -10.35 9.98 -13.66
CA GLU A 178 -10.96 11.32 -13.70
C GLU A 178 -9.92 12.43 -13.57
N SER A 179 -9.05 12.34 -12.55
CA SER A 179 -8.03 13.38 -12.34
C SER A 179 -6.81 12.85 -11.62
N LEU A 180 -5.66 13.40 -12.00
CA LEU A 180 -4.36 13.07 -11.43
C LEU A 180 -3.65 14.36 -11.04
N THR A 181 -3.29 14.48 -9.78
CA THR A 181 -2.49 15.60 -9.27
C THR A 181 -1.19 15.07 -8.66
N LEU A 182 -0.05 15.51 -9.19
CA LEU A 182 1.28 15.21 -8.71
C LEU A 182 1.95 16.50 -8.22
N ALA A 183 2.21 16.61 -6.91
CA ALA A 183 2.89 17.72 -6.28
C ALA A 183 4.24 17.24 -5.70
N LEU A 184 5.34 17.45 -6.44
CA LEU A 184 6.65 16.90 -6.09
C LEU A 184 7.54 17.90 -5.34
N GLN A 185 6.97 18.98 -4.81
CA GLN A 185 7.64 19.95 -3.93
C GLN A 185 9.01 20.45 -4.44
N GLY A 186 9.13 20.66 -5.76
CA GLY A 186 10.39 21.04 -6.40
C GLY A 186 11.37 19.89 -6.63
N GLY A 187 11.01 18.67 -6.26
CA GLY A 187 11.82 17.48 -6.48
C GLY A 187 11.80 16.99 -7.92
N ARG A 188 12.65 16.01 -8.20
CA ARG A 188 12.79 15.43 -9.53
C ARG A 188 11.67 14.44 -9.84
N LEU A 189 11.17 14.47 -11.09
CA LEU A 189 10.36 13.42 -11.69
C LEU A 189 11.19 12.68 -12.74
N THR A 190 11.30 11.36 -12.61
CA THR A 190 11.73 10.48 -13.69
C THR A 190 10.58 9.60 -14.13
N ASN A 191 10.34 9.51 -15.45
CA ASN A 191 9.25 8.74 -16.05
C ASN A 191 9.75 8.16 -17.38
N ARG A 192 10.81 7.36 -17.33
CA ARG A 192 11.53 6.88 -18.51
C ARG A 192 11.07 5.49 -18.93
N GLY A 193 11.16 5.20 -20.23
CA GLY A 193 11.08 3.84 -20.77
C GLY A 193 9.71 3.17 -20.63
N ASN A 194 8.62 3.93 -20.46
CA ASN A 194 7.28 3.36 -20.25
C ASN A 194 6.31 3.57 -21.43
N ALA A 195 6.84 3.93 -22.60
CA ALA A 195 6.02 4.25 -23.78
C ALA A 195 5.16 3.07 -24.29
N ALA A 196 5.52 1.82 -23.97
CA ALA A 196 4.79 0.65 -24.48
C ALA A 196 3.60 0.23 -23.61
N SER A 197 3.64 0.47 -22.29
CA SER A 197 2.62 -0.09 -21.38
C SER A 197 2.47 0.65 -20.04
N GLY A 198 3.05 1.83 -19.90
CA GLY A 198 3.05 2.57 -18.65
C GLY A 198 2.94 4.07 -18.87
N GLY A 199 3.37 4.83 -17.87
CA GLY A 199 3.39 6.29 -17.93
C GLY A 199 2.61 6.96 -16.80
N ILE A 200 2.37 8.24 -16.98
CA ILE A 200 1.55 9.06 -16.09
C ILE A 200 0.33 9.49 -16.89
N LEU A 201 -0.82 8.89 -16.59
CA LEU A 201 -2.00 8.96 -17.43
C LEU A 201 -3.21 9.45 -16.64
N SER A 202 -4.01 10.34 -17.24
CA SER A 202 -5.33 10.73 -16.72
C SER A 202 -6.35 10.71 -17.84
N GLU A 203 -7.50 10.10 -17.61
CA GLU A 203 -8.62 10.17 -18.56
C GLU A 203 -9.30 11.56 -18.56
N GLY A 204 -9.08 12.36 -17.50
CA GLY A 204 -9.51 13.75 -17.42
C GLY A 204 -8.31 14.66 -17.15
N ARG A 205 -8.38 15.47 -16.10
CA ARG A 205 -7.37 16.50 -15.80
C ARG A 205 -6.08 15.88 -15.24
N LEU A 206 -4.95 16.35 -15.74
CA LEU A 206 -3.61 16.13 -15.15
C LEU A 206 -3.01 17.44 -14.67
N THR A 207 -2.62 17.49 -13.41
CA THR A 207 -1.84 18.59 -12.83
C THR A 207 -0.52 18.06 -12.32
N LEU A 208 0.59 18.59 -12.81
CA LEU A 208 1.94 18.17 -12.43
C LEU A 208 2.75 19.39 -11.99
N SER A 209 3.32 19.31 -10.78
CA SER A 209 4.30 20.26 -10.27
C SER A 209 5.56 19.53 -9.85
N SER A 210 6.67 19.78 -10.50
CA SER A 210 7.98 19.18 -10.22
C SER A 210 9.10 20.20 -10.45
N GLY A 211 10.29 19.92 -9.95
CA GLY A 211 11.50 20.61 -10.34
C GLY A 211 11.96 20.11 -11.72
N ASN A 212 12.90 19.18 -11.72
CA ASN A 212 13.40 18.60 -12.96
C ASN A 212 12.50 17.45 -13.44
N LEU A 213 12.16 17.46 -14.72
CA LEU A 213 11.43 16.39 -15.39
C LEU A 213 12.34 15.65 -16.39
N ASP A 214 12.44 14.34 -16.22
CA ASP A 214 13.07 13.45 -17.20
C ASP A 214 12.01 12.44 -17.70
N ASN A 215 11.51 12.67 -18.91
CA ASN A 215 10.49 11.84 -19.56
C ASN A 215 11.02 11.15 -20.83
N HIS A 216 12.31 10.80 -20.84
CA HIS A 216 12.92 10.15 -21.99
C HIS A 216 12.23 8.80 -22.32
N GLN A 217 11.68 8.67 -23.53
CA GLN A 217 10.88 7.50 -23.95
C GLN A 217 9.70 7.20 -22.99
N GLY A 218 9.22 8.21 -22.27
CA GLY A 218 8.08 8.11 -21.37
C GLY A 218 6.80 8.73 -21.94
N ILE A 219 5.67 8.39 -21.33
CA ILE A 219 4.37 9.00 -21.64
C ILE A 219 3.87 9.76 -20.42
N ILE A 220 3.48 11.01 -20.65
CA ILE A 220 2.67 11.82 -19.74
C ILE A 220 1.50 12.32 -20.57
N ALA A 221 0.28 11.88 -20.27
CA ALA A 221 -0.89 12.20 -21.09
C ALA A 221 -2.14 12.44 -20.26
N ALA A 222 -2.97 13.36 -20.76
CA ALA A 222 -4.30 13.62 -20.27
C ALA A 222 -5.26 13.76 -21.46
N ARG A 223 -6.55 13.42 -21.27
CA ARG A 223 -7.56 13.59 -22.32
C ARG A 223 -8.22 14.96 -22.31
N GLN A 224 -8.02 15.75 -21.23
CA GLN A 224 -8.49 17.14 -21.10
C GLN A 224 -7.40 18.03 -20.51
#